data_ef11d9c1145ea7ad5726a1ada637f349
#
_entry.id   ef11d9c1145ea7ad5726a1ada637f349
#
_cell.length_a   1.000
_cell.length_b   1.000
_cell.length_c   1.000
_cell.angle_alpha   90.00
_cell.angle_beta   90.00
_cell.angle_gamma   90.00
#
_symmetry.space_group_name_H-M   'P 1'
#
loop_
_entity.id
_entity.type
_entity.pdbx_description
1 polymer ?
#
loop_
_entity_poly.entity_id
_entity_poly.type
_entity_poly.pdbx_seq_one_letter_code
_entity_poly.pdbx_strand_id
1 'polypeptide(L)'
;MAQVEDIFDERYPLDKWRNSDYSFMDRFSMKGRKGFATGAAGGLGRNAAAALAQAGADVALVDLESKREHLEELAAEMHDLFGSDVIVETCDVTDPQQVEELKRHLVDRLGTVDFAFLNAGVNVPGDDQDATEEVWNKTIEINLNGTYRTARIAHEIMREHGHGGSLVFTASL
;
A
#
# COMPACT_ATOMS: atom_id res chain seq x y z
N MET A 1 11.28 -8.87 -21.42
CA MET A 1 11.71 -9.38 -20.10
C MET A 1 13.22 -9.49 -20.15
N ALA A 2 13.94 -8.62 -19.42
CA ALA A 2 15.35 -8.86 -19.16
C ALA A 2 15.45 -10.13 -18.31
N GLN A 3 16.27 -11.09 -18.72
CA GLN A 3 16.42 -12.33 -17.98
C GLN A 3 17.09 -12.02 -16.64
N VAL A 4 16.63 -12.66 -15.57
CA VAL A 4 17.16 -12.49 -14.19
C VAL A 4 18.67 -12.76 -14.13
N GLU A 5 19.21 -13.54 -15.07
CA GLU A 5 20.64 -13.83 -15.22
C GLU A 5 21.50 -12.57 -15.49
N ASP A 6 20.93 -11.51 -16.09
CA ASP A 6 21.67 -10.27 -16.38
C ASP A 6 21.95 -9.42 -15.13
N ILE A 7 21.27 -9.69 -14.02
CA ILE A 7 21.40 -8.90 -12.77
C ILE A 7 22.63 -9.33 -11.96
N PHE A 8 23.09 -10.55 -12.14
CA PHE A 8 24.20 -11.15 -11.39
C PHE A 8 25.44 -11.44 -12.23
N ASP A 9 25.53 -10.86 -13.44
CA ASP A 9 26.73 -11.00 -14.26
C ASP A 9 27.89 -10.24 -13.58
N GLU A 10 28.84 -10.99 -13.04
CA GLU A 10 30.11 -10.46 -12.44
C GLU A 10 30.89 -9.58 -13.42
N ARG A 11 30.56 -9.60 -14.70
CA ARG A 11 31.12 -8.76 -15.77
C ARG A 11 30.39 -7.44 -15.94
N TYR A 12 29.45 -7.07 -15.05
CA TYR A 12 28.79 -5.77 -15.13
C TYR A 12 29.80 -4.68 -14.78
N PRO A 13 30.38 -3.99 -15.77
CA PRO A 13 31.48 -3.09 -15.49
C PRO A 13 30.97 -1.87 -14.73
N LEU A 14 31.66 -1.49 -13.65
CA LEU A 14 31.33 -0.31 -12.84
C LEU A 14 31.33 1.01 -13.62
N ASP A 15 31.95 1.03 -14.81
CA ASP A 15 31.94 2.14 -15.76
C ASP A 15 30.55 2.43 -16.33
N LYS A 16 29.66 1.44 -16.46
CA LYS A 16 28.24 1.69 -16.78
C LYS A 16 27.55 2.56 -15.74
N TRP A 17 27.99 2.50 -14.50
CA TRP A 17 27.48 3.35 -13.43
C TRP A 17 28.04 4.78 -13.45
N ARG A 18 29.24 4.97 -14.00
CA ARG A 18 29.88 6.29 -14.12
C ARG A 18 29.33 7.12 -15.27
N ASN A 19 28.88 6.46 -16.33
CA ASN A 19 28.48 7.10 -17.58
C ASN A 19 26.98 7.07 -17.83
N SER A 20 26.17 6.57 -16.87
CA SER A 20 24.73 6.64 -16.98
C SER A 20 24.24 7.96 -16.40
N ASP A 21 23.42 8.68 -17.14
CA ASP A 21 22.57 9.77 -16.61
C ASP A 21 21.60 9.27 -15.52
N TYR A 22 21.81 8.03 -15.06
CA TYR A 22 20.96 7.27 -14.18
C TYR A 22 21.51 7.31 -12.76
N SER A 23 20.89 8.10 -11.91
CA SER A 23 21.19 8.12 -10.47
C SER A 23 20.72 6.84 -9.80
N PHE A 24 21.51 6.30 -8.85
CA PHE A 24 21.06 5.20 -7.98
C PHE A 24 19.75 5.54 -7.29
N MET A 25 19.53 6.80 -6.93
CA MET A 25 18.32 7.29 -6.28
C MET A 25 17.09 7.20 -7.19
N ASP A 26 17.27 7.25 -8.52
CA ASP A 26 16.16 7.10 -9.47
C ASP A 26 15.49 5.72 -9.38
N ARG A 27 16.21 4.72 -8.85
CA ARG A 27 15.67 3.38 -8.59
C ARG A 27 14.64 3.35 -7.48
N PHE A 28 14.67 4.33 -6.59
CA PHE A 28 13.69 4.49 -5.51
C PHE A 28 12.56 5.43 -5.91
N SER A 29 12.61 6.01 -7.09
CA SER A 29 11.52 6.86 -7.59
C SER A 29 10.26 6.04 -7.81
N MET A 30 9.17 6.53 -7.23
CA MET A 30 7.81 6.00 -7.43
C MET A 30 7.01 6.86 -8.41
N LYS A 31 7.67 7.77 -9.13
CA LYS A 31 7.01 8.70 -10.05
C LYS A 31 6.21 7.94 -11.12
N GLY A 32 4.93 8.29 -11.23
CA GLY A 32 3.98 7.65 -12.12
C GLY A 32 3.47 6.29 -11.64
N ARG A 33 3.88 5.84 -10.44
CA ARG A 33 3.31 4.67 -9.78
C ARG A 33 2.11 5.05 -8.94
N LYS A 34 1.13 4.17 -8.90
CA LYS A 34 -0.15 4.37 -8.23
C LYS A 34 -0.46 3.21 -7.32
N GLY A 35 -1.01 3.48 -6.16
CA GLY A 35 -1.35 2.42 -5.24
C GLY A 35 -2.12 2.88 -4.02
N PHE A 36 -2.26 2.00 -3.05
CA PHE A 36 -3.00 2.32 -1.84
C PHE A 36 -2.34 1.76 -0.58
N ALA A 37 -2.67 2.37 0.55
CA ALA A 37 -2.26 1.93 1.87
C ALA A 37 -3.49 1.75 2.76
N THR A 38 -3.66 0.58 3.37
CA THR A 38 -4.71 0.31 4.36
C THR A 38 -4.24 0.60 5.78
N GLY A 39 -5.15 1.01 6.67
CA GLY A 39 -4.80 1.49 8.01
C GLY A 39 -3.99 2.79 7.95
N ALA A 40 -4.29 3.63 6.95
CA ALA A 40 -3.52 4.82 6.62
C ALA A 40 -3.66 5.96 7.65
N ALA A 41 -4.68 5.94 8.50
CA ALA A 41 -4.79 6.88 9.62
C ALA A 41 -3.88 6.51 10.80
N GLY A 42 -3.38 5.27 10.85
CA GLY A 42 -2.47 4.80 11.89
C GLY A 42 -1.01 5.21 11.66
N GLY A 43 -0.20 5.17 12.72
CA GLY A 43 1.19 5.66 12.68
C GLY A 43 2.06 5.02 11.59
N LEU A 44 2.03 3.69 11.43
CA LEU A 44 2.81 2.99 10.39
C LEU A 44 2.24 3.25 8.99
N GLY A 45 0.92 3.12 8.83
CA GLY A 45 0.24 3.33 7.55
C GLY A 45 0.45 4.74 7.00
N ARG A 46 0.28 5.75 7.85
CA ARG A 46 0.52 7.16 7.50
C ARG A 46 1.96 7.41 7.04
N ASN A 47 2.94 6.92 7.80
CA ASN A 47 4.34 7.16 7.48
C ASN A 47 4.77 6.44 6.19
N ALA A 48 4.27 5.22 5.97
CA ALA A 48 4.52 4.49 4.72
C ALA A 48 3.89 5.20 3.51
N ALA A 49 2.63 5.63 3.63
CA ALA A 49 1.95 6.39 2.58
C ALA A 49 2.67 7.72 2.27
N ALA A 50 3.11 8.46 3.30
CA ALA A 50 3.88 9.68 3.14
C ALA A 50 5.22 9.44 2.43
N ALA A 51 5.94 8.37 2.77
CA ALA A 51 7.19 8.02 2.11
C ALA A 51 6.98 7.66 0.63
N LEU A 52 5.91 6.94 0.29
CA LEU A 52 5.54 6.61 -1.09
C LEU A 52 5.16 7.87 -1.89
N ALA A 53 4.35 8.76 -1.30
CA ALA A 53 3.99 10.04 -1.90
C ALA A 53 5.24 10.93 -2.10
N GLN A 54 6.13 11.03 -1.11
CA GLN A 54 7.40 11.74 -1.22
C GLN A 54 8.31 11.18 -2.31
N ALA A 55 8.27 9.86 -2.53
CA ALA A 55 8.99 9.22 -3.64
C ALA A 55 8.35 9.46 -5.02
N GLY A 56 7.18 10.13 -5.07
CA GLY A 56 6.48 10.55 -6.28
C GLY A 56 5.32 9.65 -6.71
N ALA A 57 4.83 8.78 -5.84
CA ALA A 57 3.65 7.96 -6.13
C ALA A 57 2.35 8.73 -5.90
N ASP A 58 1.31 8.38 -6.67
CA ASP A 58 -0.07 8.70 -6.33
C ASP A 58 -0.62 7.64 -5.37
N VAL A 59 -1.19 8.07 -4.26
CA VAL A 59 -1.54 7.16 -3.15
C VAL A 59 -2.99 7.32 -2.72
N ALA A 60 -3.72 6.22 -2.63
CA ALA A 60 -5.00 6.19 -1.92
C ALA A 60 -4.78 5.84 -0.44
N LEU A 61 -5.20 6.73 0.44
CA LEU A 61 -5.25 6.50 1.88
C LEU A 61 -6.56 5.79 2.22
N VAL A 62 -6.47 4.59 2.78
CA VAL A 62 -7.64 3.75 3.08
C VAL A 62 -7.70 3.46 4.58
N ASP A 63 -8.84 3.80 5.20
CA ASP A 63 -9.12 3.46 6.60
C ASP A 63 -10.65 3.39 6.82
N LEU A 64 -11.09 3.22 8.05
CA LEU A 64 -12.49 3.23 8.43
C LEU A 64 -13.14 4.60 8.17
N GLU A 65 -14.45 4.61 7.90
CA GLU A 65 -15.24 5.83 7.71
C GLU A 65 -15.08 6.82 8.88
N SER A 66 -14.96 6.33 10.10
CA SER A 66 -14.73 7.17 11.29
C SER A 66 -13.39 7.93 11.28
N LYS A 67 -12.51 7.64 10.31
CA LYS A 67 -11.20 8.29 10.11
C LYS A 67 -11.17 9.23 8.91
N ARG A 68 -12.27 9.40 8.19
CA ARG A 68 -12.34 10.18 6.95
C ARG A 68 -11.75 11.59 7.09
N GLU A 69 -12.21 12.35 8.07
CA GLU A 69 -11.75 13.72 8.28
C GLU A 69 -10.22 13.79 8.46
N HIS A 70 -9.68 12.88 9.28
CA HIS A 70 -8.24 12.79 9.49
C HIS A 70 -7.48 12.37 8.22
N LEU A 71 -8.03 11.48 7.41
CA LEU A 71 -7.43 11.10 6.13
C LEU A 71 -7.43 12.26 5.13
N GLU A 72 -8.49 13.08 5.11
CA GLU A 72 -8.59 14.26 4.24
C GLU A 72 -7.55 15.32 4.62
N GLU A 73 -7.34 15.56 5.91
CA GLU A 73 -6.27 16.42 6.41
C GLU A 73 -4.88 15.91 5.98
N LEU A 74 -4.63 14.60 6.15
CA LEU A 74 -3.37 13.96 5.74
C LEU A 74 -3.15 14.04 4.23
N ALA A 75 -4.19 13.80 3.43
CA ALA A 75 -4.10 13.88 1.98
C ALA A 75 -3.74 15.29 1.51
N ALA A 76 -4.37 16.32 2.11
CA ALA A 76 -4.06 17.71 1.81
C ALA A 76 -2.61 18.06 2.19
N GLU A 77 -2.17 17.65 3.39
CA GLU A 77 -0.80 17.88 3.84
C GLU A 77 0.23 17.20 2.92
N MET A 78 0.00 15.95 2.53
CA MET A 78 0.89 15.22 1.62
C MET A 78 0.92 15.84 0.23
N HIS A 79 -0.23 16.30 -0.29
CA HIS A 79 -0.30 17.00 -1.56
C HIS A 79 0.52 18.30 -1.52
N ASP A 80 0.35 19.10 -0.47
CA ASP A 80 1.05 20.38 -0.30
C ASP A 80 2.58 20.19 -0.16
N LEU A 81 3.00 19.13 0.55
CA LEU A 81 4.42 18.88 0.80
C LEU A 81 5.13 18.21 -0.39
N PHE A 82 4.47 17.31 -1.11
CA PHE A 82 5.13 16.43 -2.09
C PHE A 82 4.65 16.63 -3.52
N GLY A 83 3.51 17.31 -3.73
CA GLY A 83 2.91 17.49 -5.05
C GLY A 83 2.34 16.22 -5.68
N SER A 84 2.19 15.16 -4.89
CA SER A 84 1.59 13.88 -5.31
C SER A 84 0.08 13.94 -5.27
N ASP A 85 -0.59 13.21 -6.15
CA ASP A 85 -2.03 13.01 -6.06
C ASP A 85 -2.34 12.02 -4.93
N VAL A 86 -2.98 12.52 -3.88
CA VAL A 86 -3.37 11.74 -2.71
C VAL A 86 -4.88 11.74 -2.59
N ILE A 87 -5.48 10.56 -2.65
CA ILE A 87 -6.92 10.39 -2.55
C ILE A 87 -7.30 9.66 -1.27
N VAL A 88 -8.52 9.91 -0.81
CA VAL A 88 -9.08 9.25 0.39
C VAL A 88 -10.18 8.31 -0.02
N GLU A 89 -10.11 7.09 0.52
CA GLU A 89 -11.15 6.06 0.45
C GLU A 89 -11.43 5.51 1.84
N THR A 90 -12.66 5.13 2.08
CA THR A 90 -13.02 4.47 3.34
C THR A 90 -13.47 3.04 3.10
N CYS A 91 -13.01 2.14 3.96
CA CYS A 91 -13.31 0.73 3.86
C CYS A 91 -13.10 0.04 5.20
N ASP A 92 -14.10 -0.70 5.66
CA ASP A 92 -13.90 -1.74 6.65
C ASP A 92 -13.44 -3.01 5.92
N VAL A 93 -12.18 -3.39 6.13
CA VAL A 93 -11.56 -4.56 5.48
C VAL A 93 -12.21 -5.88 5.86
N THR A 94 -13.03 -5.89 6.91
CA THR A 94 -13.82 -7.07 7.33
C THR A 94 -15.10 -7.23 6.53
N ASP A 95 -15.56 -6.17 5.86
CA ASP A 95 -16.76 -6.19 5.03
C ASP A 95 -16.42 -6.48 3.56
N PRO A 96 -16.76 -7.66 3.03
CA PRO A 96 -16.47 -8.00 1.63
C PRO A 96 -17.12 -7.06 0.60
N GLN A 97 -18.27 -6.45 0.92
CA GLN A 97 -18.95 -5.55 0.00
C GLN A 97 -18.19 -4.22 -0.11
N GLN A 98 -17.76 -3.66 1.03
CA GLN A 98 -16.94 -2.45 1.04
C GLN A 98 -15.58 -2.68 0.36
N VAL A 99 -14.99 -3.86 0.48
CA VAL A 99 -13.74 -4.20 -0.22
C VAL A 99 -13.95 -4.23 -1.74
N GLU A 100 -15.06 -4.77 -2.23
CA GLU A 100 -15.38 -4.73 -3.66
C GLU A 100 -15.72 -3.30 -4.15
N GLU A 101 -16.31 -2.46 -3.31
CA GLU A 101 -16.51 -1.04 -3.60
C GLU A 101 -15.18 -0.31 -3.67
N LEU A 102 -14.28 -0.56 -2.73
CA LEU A 102 -12.91 -0.04 -2.75
C LEU A 102 -12.20 -0.39 -4.07
N LYS A 103 -12.30 -1.65 -4.54
CA LYS A 103 -11.72 -2.05 -5.84
C LYS A 103 -12.21 -1.15 -6.96
N ARG A 104 -13.52 -0.91 -7.06
CA ARG A 104 -14.10 -0.06 -8.11
C ARG A 104 -13.59 1.39 -8.01
N HIS A 105 -13.60 1.96 -6.80
CA HIS A 105 -13.13 3.32 -6.57
C HIS A 105 -11.66 3.50 -6.92
N LEU A 106 -10.81 2.54 -6.55
CA LEU A 106 -9.38 2.57 -6.91
C LEU A 106 -9.18 2.57 -8.43
N VAL A 107 -9.92 1.75 -9.17
CA VAL A 107 -9.87 1.72 -10.64
C VAL A 107 -10.38 3.03 -11.21
N ASP A 108 -11.50 3.54 -10.74
CA ASP A 108 -12.13 4.78 -11.26
C ASP A 108 -11.26 6.01 -11.01
N ARG A 109 -10.59 6.11 -9.86
CA ARG A 109 -9.84 7.30 -9.44
C ARG A 109 -8.35 7.23 -9.76
N LEU A 110 -7.72 6.07 -9.64
CA LEU A 110 -6.30 5.89 -9.95
C LEU A 110 -6.08 5.32 -11.37
N GLY A 111 -7.05 4.61 -11.92
CA GLY A 111 -6.93 3.92 -13.20
C GLY A 111 -6.24 2.56 -13.09
N THR A 112 -5.27 2.41 -12.20
CA THR A 112 -4.54 1.17 -11.95
C THR A 112 -3.95 1.13 -10.54
N VAL A 113 -3.37 0.01 -10.16
CA VAL A 113 -2.62 -0.18 -8.91
C VAL A 113 -1.31 -0.87 -9.23
N ASP A 114 -0.19 -0.21 -8.94
CA ASP A 114 1.18 -0.76 -9.05
C ASP A 114 1.68 -1.33 -7.72
N PHE A 115 1.15 -0.84 -6.60
CA PHE A 115 1.52 -1.31 -5.27
C PHE A 115 0.34 -1.25 -4.29
N ALA A 116 0.40 -2.10 -3.27
CA ALA A 116 -0.47 -1.99 -2.11
C ALA A 116 0.33 -2.22 -0.82
N PHE A 117 0.22 -1.27 0.11
CA PHE A 117 0.73 -1.41 1.47
C PHE A 117 -0.41 -1.85 2.39
N LEU A 118 -0.40 -3.13 2.74
CA LEU A 118 -1.47 -3.81 3.45
C LEU A 118 -1.15 -3.83 4.94
N ASN A 119 -1.63 -2.80 5.65
CA ASN A 119 -1.25 -2.51 7.02
C ASN A 119 -2.45 -2.42 7.97
N ALA A 120 -3.68 -2.46 7.47
CA ALA A 120 -4.85 -2.47 8.34
C ALA A 120 -4.77 -3.64 9.33
N GLY A 121 -4.85 -3.31 10.61
CA GLY A 121 -4.74 -4.30 11.66
C GLY A 121 -5.00 -3.69 13.04
N VAL A 122 -5.30 -4.53 13.97
CA VAL A 122 -5.52 -4.16 15.37
C VAL A 122 -4.63 -5.01 16.27
N ASN A 123 -4.17 -4.39 17.35
CA ASN A 123 -3.71 -5.10 18.52
C ASN A 123 -4.78 -4.92 19.60
N VAL A 124 -5.51 -5.97 19.91
CA VAL A 124 -6.54 -5.91 20.95
C VAL A 124 -5.83 -6.09 22.29
N PRO A 125 -5.84 -5.06 23.17
CA PRO A 125 -5.17 -5.17 24.46
C PRO A 125 -5.79 -6.31 25.29
N GLY A 126 -4.95 -7.17 25.82
CA GLY A 126 -5.28 -8.24 26.73
C GLY A 126 -4.00 -9.02 27.02
N ASP A 127 -3.88 -9.62 28.22
CA ASP A 127 -2.85 -10.63 28.42
C ASP A 127 -3.16 -11.79 27.47
N ASP A 128 -2.13 -12.27 26.74
CA ASP A 128 -2.28 -13.41 25.81
C ASP A 128 -2.89 -14.66 26.49
N GLN A 129 -2.77 -14.73 27.82
CA GLN A 129 -3.34 -15.79 28.65
C GLN A 129 -4.86 -15.65 28.88
N ASP A 130 -5.40 -14.44 28.74
CA ASP A 130 -6.81 -14.12 28.97
C ASP A 130 -7.57 -13.73 27.69
N ALA A 131 -6.95 -13.90 26.51
CA ALA A 131 -7.58 -13.61 25.23
C ALA A 131 -8.82 -14.49 25.03
N THR A 132 -9.99 -13.85 25.01
CA THR A 132 -11.23 -14.56 24.72
C THR A 132 -11.30 -15.00 23.25
N GLU A 133 -12.11 -16.02 22.97
CA GLU A 133 -12.36 -16.46 21.59
C GLU A 133 -12.88 -15.30 20.71
N GLU A 134 -13.66 -14.39 21.29
CA GLU A 134 -14.17 -13.20 20.57
C GLU A 134 -13.02 -12.28 20.17
N VAL A 135 -12.08 -12.00 21.06
CA VAL A 135 -10.87 -11.19 20.79
C VAL A 135 -10.02 -11.85 19.70
N TRP A 136 -9.81 -13.15 19.82
CA TRP A 136 -9.09 -13.93 18.83
C TRP A 136 -9.75 -13.83 17.46
N ASN A 137 -11.04 -14.13 17.36
CA ASN A 137 -11.78 -14.12 16.10
C ASN A 137 -11.77 -12.73 15.46
N LYS A 138 -11.93 -11.66 16.24
CA LYS A 138 -11.84 -10.29 15.76
C LYS A 138 -10.45 -9.97 15.21
N THR A 139 -9.40 -10.38 15.91
CA THR A 139 -8.01 -10.16 15.47
C THR A 139 -7.74 -10.88 14.15
N ILE A 140 -8.12 -12.14 14.04
CA ILE A 140 -7.98 -12.91 12.79
C ILE A 140 -8.80 -12.30 11.66
N GLU A 141 -10.02 -11.88 11.94
CA GLU A 141 -10.89 -11.30 10.90
C GLU A 141 -10.32 -10.01 10.33
N ILE A 142 -9.75 -9.14 11.16
CA ILE A 142 -9.15 -7.90 10.70
C ILE A 142 -7.76 -8.14 10.09
N ASN A 143 -6.85 -8.74 10.87
CA ASN A 143 -5.42 -8.78 10.52
C ASN A 143 -5.11 -9.79 9.43
N LEU A 144 -5.84 -10.90 9.36
CA LEU A 144 -5.60 -11.95 8.37
C LEU A 144 -6.60 -11.89 7.21
N ASN A 145 -7.90 -12.02 7.52
CA ASN A 145 -8.92 -12.08 6.48
C ASN A 145 -9.09 -10.75 5.75
N GLY A 146 -9.05 -9.62 6.48
CA GLY A 146 -9.09 -8.27 5.90
C GLY A 146 -7.89 -7.99 5.00
N THR A 147 -6.70 -8.36 5.46
CA THR A 147 -5.47 -8.26 4.66
C THR A 147 -5.54 -9.13 3.41
N TYR A 148 -6.03 -10.36 3.51
CA TYR A 148 -6.22 -11.25 2.36
C TYR A 148 -7.19 -10.64 1.32
N ARG A 149 -8.34 -10.09 1.76
CA ARG A 149 -9.33 -9.47 0.87
C ARG A 149 -8.74 -8.29 0.12
N THR A 150 -8.03 -7.41 0.81
CA THR A 150 -7.40 -6.23 0.19
C THR A 150 -6.23 -6.59 -0.71
N ALA A 151 -5.45 -7.64 -0.37
CA ALA A 151 -4.44 -8.20 -1.27
C ALA A 151 -5.05 -8.77 -2.55
N ARG A 152 -6.19 -9.46 -2.43
CA ARG A 152 -6.90 -10.06 -3.56
C ARG A 152 -7.34 -9.00 -4.56
N ILE A 153 -7.98 -7.92 -4.12
CA ILE A 153 -8.41 -6.85 -5.03
C ILE A 153 -7.21 -6.16 -5.69
N ALA A 154 -6.13 -5.90 -4.96
CA ALA A 154 -4.91 -5.35 -5.54
C ALA A 154 -4.34 -6.26 -6.64
N HIS A 155 -4.23 -7.56 -6.37
CA HIS A 155 -3.80 -8.55 -7.36
C HIS A 155 -4.72 -8.59 -8.58
N GLU A 156 -6.03 -8.55 -8.39
CA GLU A 156 -7.01 -8.55 -9.48
C GLU A 156 -6.83 -7.33 -10.38
N ILE A 157 -6.69 -6.13 -9.81
CA ILE A 157 -6.45 -4.89 -10.58
C ILE A 157 -5.13 -5.01 -11.37
N MET A 158 -4.03 -5.41 -10.73
CA MET A 158 -2.72 -5.58 -11.37
C MET A 158 -2.79 -6.56 -12.54
N ARG A 159 -3.51 -7.67 -12.38
CA ARG A 159 -3.70 -8.70 -13.41
C ARG A 159 -4.55 -8.19 -14.59
N GLU A 160 -5.65 -7.48 -14.30
CA GLU A 160 -6.55 -6.92 -15.32
C GLU A 160 -5.85 -5.89 -16.19
N HIS A 161 -4.91 -5.13 -15.63
CA HIS A 161 -4.11 -4.13 -16.37
C HIS A 161 -2.85 -4.70 -17.02
N GLY A 162 -2.54 -5.98 -16.82
CA GLY A 162 -1.49 -6.71 -17.54
C GLY A 162 -0.05 -6.33 -17.16
N HIS A 163 0.13 -5.60 -16.06
CA HIS A 163 1.46 -5.27 -15.53
C HIS A 163 1.64 -5.87 -14.13
N GLY A 164 2.68 -6.28 -13.69
CA GLY A 164 2.90 -6.73 -12.33
C GLY A 164 2.79 -5.60 -11.31
N GLY A 165 3.03 -5.91 -10.05
CA GLY A 165 3.01 -4.93 -8.97
C GLY A 165 3.64 -5.50 -7.71
N SER A 166 3.62 -4.71 -6.62
CA SER A 166 4.18 -5.07 -5.33
C SER A 166 3.11 -5.07 -4.24
N LEU A 167 3.04 -6.17 -3.49
CA LEU A 167 2.21 -6.27 -2.29
C LEU A 167 3.14 -6.30 -1.08
N VAL A 168 2.97 -5.35 -0.18
CA VAL A 168 3.74 -5.25 1.07
C VAL A 168 2.80 -5.46 2.24
N PHE A 169 3.13 -6.41 3.10
CA PHE A 169 2.31 -6.80 4.24
C PHE A 169 2.98 -6.38 5.54
N THR A 170 2.24 -5.75 6.43
CA THR A 170 2.67 -5.59 7.82
C THR A 170 2.42 -6.90 8.56
N ALA A 171 3.48 -7.46 9.15
CA ALA A 171 3.42 -8.66 9.96
C ALA A 171 4.11 -8.42 11.30
N SER A 172 3.75 -9.21 12.31
CA SER A 172 4.37 -9.20 13.64
C SER A 172 4.48 -10.64 14.15
N LEU A 173 5.46 -10.86 15.00
CA LEU A 173 5.65 -12.11 15.76
C LEU A 173 5.06 -11.94 17.14
#